data_253519b330978e092e694b548208e467
#
_entry.id   253519b330978e092e694b548208e467
#
_cell.length_a   1.000
_cell.length_b   1.000
_cell.length_c   1.000
_cell.angle_alpha   90.00
_cell.angle_beta   90.00
_cell.angle_gamma   90.00
#
_symmetry.space_group_name_H-M   'P 1'
#
loop_
_entity.id
_entity.type
_entity.pdbx_description
1 polymer ?
#
loop_
_entity_poly.entity_id
_entity_poly.type
_entity_poly.pdbx_seq_one_letter_code
_entity_poly.pdbx_strand_id
1 'polypeptide(L)'
;FSLAIRRANGEASRERVLDAAAQIAGERGYEGTSINLISERSGLPPSSIYWHFENKDELIAAVIDHSFEQWRGLTPIPHDTVAADRDEALTTSMRRAGRAIADANDFLRLGLMLALERRPEEAAGRARFLAIRQATRDELETYHRKVFGGDLDDRGLDLVGRLAMAVADGLFIAREIDDEGVDIEEAMELMGVALAVIADHLRARAERTG
;
A
#
# COMPACT_ATOMS: atom_id res chain seq x y z
N PHE A 1 27.13 26.39 6.99
CA PHE A 1 27.47 25.08 7.63
C PHE A 1 26.50 24.73 8.77
N SER A 2 26.20 25.63 9.70
CA SER A 2 25.36 25.36 10.88
C SER A 2 23.88 25.07 10.56
N LEU A 3 23.27 25.72 9.54
CA LEU A 3 21.88 25.52 9.15
C LEU A 3 21.64 24.18 8.43
N ALA A 4 22.58 23.73 7.60
CA ALA A 4 22.51 22.43 6.93
C ALA A 4 22.61 21.27 7.93
N ILE A 5 23.49 21.36 8.92
CA ILE A 5 23.65 20.36 10.00
C ILE A 5 22.38 20.31 10.87
N ARG A 6 21.77 21.46 11.20
CA ARG A 6 20.52 21.49 11.98
C ARG A 6 19.34 20.88 11.21
N ARG A 7 19.23 21.11 9.91
CA ARG A 7 18.22 20.47 9.06
C ARG A 7 18.42 18.96 8.99
N ALA A 8 19.63 18.50 8.71
CA ALA A 8 19.94 17.07 8.66
C ALA A 8 19.64 16.36 10.00
N ASN A 9 19.99 16.99 11.15
CA ASN A 9 19.65 16.43 12.45
C ASN A 9 18.13 16.41 12.71
N GLY A 10 17.39 17.41 12.24
CA GLY A 10 15.94 17.46 12.34
C GLY A 10 15.28 16.35 11.50
N GLU A 11 15.74 16.16 10.26
CA GLU A 11 15.26 15.09 9.37
C GLU A 11 15.54 13.71 9.95
N ALA A 12 16.76 13.44 10.40
CA ALA A 12 17.12 12.18 11.05
C ALA A 12 16.31 11.91 12.34
N SER A 13 16.03 12.96 13.12
CA SER A 13 15.18 12.85 14.31
C SER A 13 13.72 12.52 13.93
N ARG A 14 13.20 13.16 12.89
CA ARG A 14 11.85 12.89 12.38
C ARG A 14 11.71 11.45 11.85
N GLU A 15 12.69 10.97 11.09
CA GLU A 15 12.73 9.60 10.59
C GLU A 15 12.70 8.57 11.71
N ARG A 16 13.53 8.74 12.75
CA ARG A 16 13.54 7.86 13.93
C ARG A 16 12.19 7.81 14.66
N VAL A 17 11.48 8.95 14.74
CA VAL A 17 10.14 9.00 15.31
C VAL A 17 9.15 8.22 14.44
N LEU A 18 9.19 8.39 13.11
CA LEU A 18 8.30 7.71 12.17
C LEU A 18 8.53 6.20 12.15
N ASP A 19 9.79 5.74 12.14
CA ASP A 19 10.12 4.32 12.21
C ASP A 19 9.62 3.67 13.50
N ALA A 20 9.86 4.32 14.66
CA ALA A 20 9.37 3.83 15.93
C ALA A 20 7.84 3.81 16.00
N ALA A 21 7.18 4.84 15.46
CA ALA A 21 5.74 4.93 15.45
C ALA A 21 5.10 3.93 14.49
N ALA A 22 5.70 3.67 13.32
CA ALA A 22 5.26 2.67 12.36
C ALA A 22 5.26 1.27 12.99
N GLN A 23 6.34 0.87 13.63
CA GLN A 23 6.45 -0.42 14.32
C GLN A 23 5.41 -0.57 15.43
N ILE A 24 5.26 0.44 16.32
CA ILE A 24 4.29 0.39 17.41
C ILE A 24 2.86 0.34 16.87
N ALA A 25 2.56 1.16 15.87
CA ALA A 25 1.23 1.22 15.28
C ALA A 25 0.88 -0.07 14.51
N GLY A 26 1.85 -0.68 13.83
CA GLY A 26 1.70 -1.99 13.20
C GLY A 26 1.45 -3.12 14.21
N GLU A 27 2.14 -3.09 15.38
CA GLU A 27 1.97 -4.08 16.44
C GLU A 27 0.67 -3.92 17.23
N ARG A 28 0.27 -2.68 17.54
CA ARG A 28 -0.73 -2.35 18.57
C ARG A 28 -1.94 -1.55 18.07
N GLY A 29 -1.94 -1.19 16.79
CA GLY A 29 -2.95 -0.31 16.21
C GLY A 29 -2.85 1.13 16.71
N TYR A 30 -3.79 1.96 16.26
CA TYR A 30 -3.83 3.36 16.61
C TYR A 30 -3.99 3.58 18.13
N GLU A 31 -4.95 2.92 18.78
CA GLU A 31 -5.20 3.12 20.22
C GLU A 31 -4.03 2.67 21.09
N GLY A 32 -3.36 1.58 20.71
CA GLY A 32 -2.16 1.08 21.40
C GLY A 32 -0.89 1.91 21.18
N THR A 33 -0.92 2.91 20.27
CA THR A 33 0.20 3.81 20.01
C THR A 33 0.13 5.02 20.91
N SER A 34 1.18 5.32 21.67
CA SER A 34 1.29 6.51 22.50
C SER A 34 2.62 7.24 22.32
N ILE A 35 2.63 8.54 22.57
CA ILE A 35 3.85 9.37 22.50
C ILE A 35 4.94 8.84 23.43
N ASN A 36 4.58 8.31 24.60
CA ASN A 36 5.54 7.75 25.55
C ASN A 36 6.21 6.49 24.99
N LEU A 37 5.45 5.58 24.38
CA LEU A 37 6.00 4.37 23.74
C LEU A 37 6.91 4.73 22.56
N ILE A 38 6.54 5.75 21.78
CA ILE A 38 7.36 6.23 20.66
C ILE A 38 8.64 6.87 21.20
N SER A 39 8.56 7.65 22.27
CA SER A 39 9.70 8.26 22.95
C SER A 39 10.70 7.19 23.44
N GLU A 40 10.21 6.15 24.09
CA GLU A 40 11.02 5.03 24.56
C GLU A 40 11.70 4.28 23.40
N ARG A 41 10.95 3.95 22.36
CA ARG A 41 11.47 3.18 21.21
C ARG A 41 12.43 3.99 20.33
N SER A 42 12.10 5.24 20.08
CA SER A 42 12.95 6.14 19.26
C SER A 42 14.20 6.64 20.02
N GLY A 43 14.20 6.59 21.35
CA GLY A 43 15.22 7.19 22.20
C GLY A 43 15.24 8.72 22.15
N LEU A 44 14.12 9.34 21.76
CA LEU A 44 13.95 10.79 21.69
C LEU A 44 12.94 11.26 22.75
N PRO A 45 13.18 12.39 23.43
CA PRO A 45 12.25 12.88 24.41
C PRO A 45 10.90 13.30 23.77
N PRO A 46 9.77 13.25 24.50
CA PRO A 46 8.45 13.66 23.98
C PRO A 46 8.45 15.07 23.37
N SER A 47 9.24 16.00 23.90
CA SER A 47 9.37 17.35 23.34
C SER A 47 9.91 17.37 21.92
N SER A 48 10.78 16.41 21.55
CA SER A 48 11.28 16.28 20.18
C SER A 48 10.18 15.75 19.24
N ILE A 49 9.30 14.89 19.74
CA ILE A 49 8.16 14.37 18.96
C ILE A 49 7.16 15.50 18.70
N TYR A 50 6.78 16.25 19.73
CA TYR A 50 5.88 17.41 19.61
C TYR A 50 6.46 18.58 18.80
N TRP A 51 7.78 18.63 18.64
CA TRP A 51 8.40 19.59 17.73
C TRP A 51 8.13 19.26 16.25
N HIS A 52 7.94 17.97 15.92
CA HIS A 52 7.68 17.49 14.56
C HIS A 52 6.19 17.34 14.25
N PHE A 53 5.36 17.02 15.26
CA PHE A 53 3.95 16.65 15.08
C PHE A 53 3.10 17.29 16.17
N GLU A 54 2.05 18.01 15.79
CA GLU A 54 1.16 18.69 16.73
C GLU A 54 0.39 17.72 17.63
N ASN A 55 -0.01 16.57 17.05
CA ASN A 55 -0.81 15.58 17.74
C ASN A 55 -0.57 14.16 17.16
N LYS A 56 -1.20 13.18 17.81
CA LYS A 56 -1.09 11.77 17.41
C LYS A 56 -1.68 11.50 16.02
N ASP A 57 -2.77 12.17 15.61
CA ASP A 57 -3.40 11.96 14.32
C ASP A 57 -2.50 12.44 13.18
N GLU A 58 -1.86 13.58 13.32
CA GLU A 58 -0.88 14.08 12.37
C GLU A 58 0.32 13.13 12.27
N LEU A 59 0.82 12.64 13.42
CA LEU A 59 1.90 11.66 13.45
C LEU A 59 1.50 10.38 12.71
N ILE A 60 0.32 9.83 12.96
CA ILE A 60 -0.13 8.60 12.28
C ILE A 60 -0.34 8.82 10.77
N ALA A 61 -0.84 9.97 10.36
CA ALA A 61 -0.91 10.31 8.93
C ALA A 61 0.49 10.34 8.28
N ALA A 62 1.46 10.94 8.97
CA ALA A 62 2.85 10.95 8.51
C ALA A 62 3.50 9.55 8.53
N VAL A 63 3.12 8.68 9.46
CA VAL A 63 3.54 7.26 9.49
C VAL A 63 3.01 6.52 8.25
N ILE A 64 1.76 6.75 7.85
CA ILE A 64 1.20 6.15 6.63
C ILE A 64 2.00 6.58 5.40
N ASP A 65 2.32 7.86 5.27
CA ASP A 65 3.15 8.35 4.17
C ASP A 65 4.55 7.73 4.17
N HIS A 66 5.21 7.73 5.31
CA HIS A 66 6.56 7.19 5.48
C HIS A 66 6.62 5.70 5.15
N SER A 67 5.70 4.91 5.70
CA SER A 67 5.63 3.46 5.42
C SER A 67 5.29 3.18 3.95
N PHE A 68 4.46 4.01 3.33
CA PHE A 68 4.15 3.90 1.90
C PHE A 68 5.36 4.21 1.02
N GLU A 69 6.10 5.27 1.31
CA GLU A 69 7.31 5.63 0.56
C GLU A 69 8.38 4.53 0.66
N GLN A 70 8.57 3.95 1.84
CA GLN A 70 9.47 2.80 2.02
C GLN A 70 9.03 1.61 1.16
N TRP A 71 7.75 1.25 1.23
CA TRP A 71 7.18 0.16 0.44
C TRP A 71 7.27 0.42 -1.07
N ARG A 72 6.90 1.62 -1.53
CA ARG A 72 6.96 2.02 -2.94
C ARG A 72 8.38 1.99 -3.50
N GLY A 73 9.38 2.31 -2.70
CA GLY A 73 10.79 2.21 -3.05
C GLY A 73 11.23 0.78 -3.38
N LEU A 74 10.59 -0.22 -2.78
CA LEU A 74 10.84 -1.64 -3.03
C LEU A 74 10.12 -2.17 -4.29
N THR A 75 9.05 -1.48 -4.74
CA THR A 75 8.19 -1.98 -5.82
C THR A 75 7.70 -0.88 -6.74
N PRO A 76 8.55 -0.35 -7.61
CA PRO A 76 8.09 0.56 -8.64
C PRO A 76 7.09 -0.17 -9.56
N ILE A 77 5.89 0.42 -9.77
CA ILE A 77 4.96 -0.02 -10.82
C ILE A 77 5.69 0.18 -12.15
N PRO A 78 5.79 -0.84 -13.01
CA PRO A 78 6.51 -0.71 -14.26
C PRO A 78 5.77 0.26 -15.18
N HIS A 79 6.29 1.46 -15.36
CA HIS A 79 5.71 2.41 -16.30
C HIS A 79 6.10 2.12 -17.77
N ASP A 80 7.19 1.38 -18.00
CA ASP A 80 7.83 1.26 -19.30
C ASP A 80 7.98 -0.16 -19.87
N THR A 81 7.53 -1.20 -19.17
CA THR A 81 7.60 -2.56 -19.71
C THR A 81 6.42 -2.86 -20.61
N VAL A 82 6.58 -2.58 -21.89
CA VAL A 82 5.77 -3.22 -22.94
C VAL A 82 6.34 -4.65 -23.05
N ALA A 83 5.80 -5.59 -22.28
CA ALA A 83 6.03 -6.99 -22.55
C ALA A 83 5.46 -7.30 -23.96
N ALA A 84 6.13 -8.15 -24.71
CA ALA A 84 5.68 -8.54 -26.05
C ALA A 84 4.37 -9.34 -26.00
N ASP A 85 4.01 -9.84 -24.82
CA ASP A 85 2.82 -10.62 -24.53
C ASP A 85 2.08 -10.05 -23.30
N ARG A 86 0.76 -9.87 -23.45
CA ARG A 86 -0.17 -9.39 -22.42
C ARG A 86 -0.14 -10.28 -21.17
N ASP A 87 -0.20 -11.59 -21.36
CA ASP A 87 -0.31 -12.55 -20.27
C ASP A 87 0.99 -12.61 -19.45
N GLU A 88 2.14 -12.49 -20.12
CA GLU A 88 3.44 -12.34 -19.47
C GLU A 88 3.54 -11.02 -18.68
N ALA A 89 3.00 -9.91 -19.24
CA ALA A 89 2.96 -8.63 -18.55
C ALA A 89 2.16 -8.72 -17.25
N LEU A 90 0.98 -9.32 -17.29
CA LEU A 90 0.09 -9.48 -16.14
C LEU A 90 0.71 -10.38 -15.07
N THR A 91 1.19 -11.56 -15.43
CA THR A 91 1.79 -12.50 -14.47
C THR A 91 3.06 -11.91 -13.83
N THR A 92 3.92 -11.25 -14.61
CA THR A 92 5.13 -10.62 -14.09
C THR A 92 4.81 -9.45 -13.17
N SER A 93 3.83 -8.59 -13.52
CA SER A 93 3.45 -7.45 -12.68
C SER A 93 2.79 -7.91 -11.37
N MET A 94 1.93 -8.92 -11.44
CA MET A 94 1.27 -9.47 -10.25
C MET A 94 2.27 -10.19 -9.33
N ARG A 95 3.20 -10.95 -9.85
CA ARG A 95 4.27 -11.56 -9.06
C ARG A 95 5.13 -10.51 -8.34
N ARG A 96 5.48 -9.39 -9.01
CA ARG A 96 6.18 -8.28 -8.38
C ARG A 96 5.35 -7.64 -7.27
N ALA A 97 4.05 -7.43 -7.51
CA ALA A 97 3.13 -6.95 -6.48
C ALA A 97 3.09 -7.91 -5.28
N GLY A 98 3.09 -9.23 -5.52
CA GLY A 98 3.15 -10.25 -4.48
C GLY A 98 4.38 -10.11 -3.58
N ARG A 99 5.58 -9.92 -4.15
CA ARG A 99 6.81 -9.64 -3.38
C ARG A 99 6.67 -8.39 -2.52
N ALA A 100 6.17 -7.32 -3.11
CA ALA A 100 5.97 -6.07 -2.38
C ALA A 100 5.02 -6.22 -1.21
N ILE A 101 3.92 -6.94 -1.39
CA ILE A 101 2.96 -7.22 -0.33
C ILE A 101 3.59 -8.09 0.75
N ALA A 102 4.42 -9.07 0.37
CA ALA A 102 5.16 -9.90 1.31
C ALA A 102 6.10 -9.08 2.19
N ASP A 103 6.71 -8.02 1.65
CA ASP A 103 7.63 -7.14 2.37
C ASP A 103 6.93 -5.96 3.08
N ALA A 104 5.66 -5.68 2.77
CA ALA A 104 4.92 -4.48 3.20
C ALA A 104 4.20 -4.63 4.54
N ASN A 105 4.89 -5.09 5.60
CA ASN A 105 4.24 -5.42 6.86
C ASN A 105 3.52 -4.23 7.52
N ASP A 106 4.19 -3.10 7.69
CA ASP A 106 3.65 -2.02 8.53
C ASP A 106 2.63 -1.15 7.80
N PHE A 107 2.85 -0.81 6.52
CA PHE A 107 1.94 0.04 5.75
C PHE A 107 0.55 -0.58 5.58
N LEU A 108 0.50 -1.83 5.07
CA LEU A 108 -0.78 -2.50 4.83
C LEU A 108 -1.49 -2.86 6.14
N ARG A 109 -0.75 -3.36 7.14
CA ARG A 109 -1.32 -3.70 8.43
C ARG A 109 -1.99 -2.50 9.09
N LEU A 110 -1.24 -1.41 9.29
CA LEU A 110 -1.77 -0.19 9.89
C LEU A 110 -2.89 0.41 9.05
N GLY A 111 -2.70 0.49 7.75
CA GLY A 111 -3.68 1.08 6.83
C GLY A 111 -5.00 0.33 6.82
N LEU A 112 -4.98 -1.00 6.76
CA LEU A 112 -6.19 -1.84 6.83
C LEU A 112 -6.87 -1.75 8.18
N MET A 113 -6.11 -1.74 9.29
CA MET A 113 -6.68 -1.53 10.63
C MET A 113 -7.42 -0.20 10.71
N LEU A 114 -6.81 0.90 10.24
CA LEU A 114 -7.45 2.23 10.22
C LEU A 114 -8.66 2.28 9.29
N ALA A 115 -8.61 1.60 8.13
CA ALA A 115 -9.71 1.61 7.18
C ALA A 115 -10.95 0.86 7.68
N LEU A 116 -10.74 -0.25 8.40
CA LEU A 116 -11.81 -1.10 8.93
C LEU A 116 -12.37 -0.62 10.27
N GLU A 117 -11.61 0.18 11.00
CA GLU A 117 -12.05 0.75 12.26
C GLU A 117 -13.06 1.88 12.01
N ARG A 118 -14.22 1.81 12.67
CA ARG A 118 -15.22 2.89 12.62
C ARG A 118 -15.02 3.84 13.79
N ARG A 119 -14.70 5.09 13.48
CA ARG A 119 -14.58 6.18 14.45
C ARG A 119 -15.63 7.23 14.21
N PRO A 120 -16.07 7.97 15.27
CA PRO A 120 -17.02 9.08 15.14
C PRO A 120 -16.45 10.21 14.26
N GLU A 121 -15.15 10.46 14.35
CA GLU A 121 -14.41 11.44 13.56
C GLU A 121 -13.45 10.73 12.59
N GLU A 122 -13.33 11.25 11.38
CA GLU A 122 -12.43 10.70 10.39
C GLU A 122 -10.97 11.01 10.78
N ALA A 123 -10.25 9.98 11.22
CA ALA A 123 -8.84 10.12 11.58
C ALA A 123 -8.00 10.45 10.34
N ALA A 124 -7.07 11.42 10.45
CA ALA A 124 -6.20 11.85 9.37
C ALA A 124 -5.42 10.70 8.73
N GLY A 125 -4.97 9.73 9.53
CA GLY A 125 -4.28 8.52 9.03
C GLY A 125 -5.17 7.66 8.12
N ARG A 126 -6.46 7.49 8.45
CA ARG A 126 -7.42 6.77 7.60
C ARG A 126 -7.63 7.50 6.27
N ALA A 127 -7.89 8.79 6.32
CA ALA A 127 -8.08 9.60 5.12
C ALA A 127 -6.84 9.52 4.20
N ARG A 128 -5.64 9.57 4.78
CA ARG A 128 -4.39 9.44 4.04
C ARG A 128 -4.22 8.08 3.38
N PHE A 129 -4.48 7.00 4.11
CA PHE A 129 -4.44 5.64 3.56
C PHE A 129 -5.43 5.47 2.38
N LEU A 130 -6.67 5.95 2.53
CA LEU A 130 -7.67 5.89 1.46
C LEU A 130 -7.26 6.69 0.23
N ALA A 131 -6.63 7.87 0.41
CA ALA A 131 -6.11 8.67 -0.69
C ALA A 131 -4.98 7.95 -1.45
N ILE A 132 -4.05 7.30 -0.73
CA ILE A 132 -2.99 6.49 -1.33
C ILE A 132 -3.58 5.31 -2.11
N ARG A 133 -4.58 4.62 -1.54
CA ARG A 133 -5.26 3.52 -2.25
C ARG A 133 -5.95 3.98 -3.53
N GLN A 134 -6.56 5.17 -3.51
CA GLN A 134 -7.15 5.74 -4.72
C GLN A 134 -6.09 6.03 -5.77
N ALA A 135 -5.00 6.69 -5.41
CA ALA A 135 -3.88 6.97 -6.32
C ALA A 135 -3.28 5.67 -6.91
N THR A 136 -3.12 4.62 -6.09
CA THR A 136 -2.66 3.31 -6.55
C THR A 136 -3.62 2.69 -7.57
N ARG A 137 -4.94 2.82 -7.37
CA ARG A 137 -5.93 2.35 -8.37
C ARG A 137 -5.81 3.10 -9.69
N ASP A 138 -5.66 4.41 -9.64
CA ASP A 138 -5.55 5.24 -10.85
C ASP A 138 -4.27 4.87 -11.65
N GLU A 139 -3.17 4.58 -10.95
CA GLU A 139 -1.94 4.09 -11.56
C GLU A 139 -2.13 2.67 -12.17
N LEU A 140 -2.80 1.76 -11.46
CA LEU A 140 -3.10 0.41 -11.95
C LEU A 140 -4.04 0.47 -13.17
N GLU A 141 -5.06 1.32 -13.16
CA GLU A 141 -5.93 1.52 -14.31
C GLU A 141 -5.13 1.99 -15.53
N THR A 142 -4.24 2.96 -15.34
CA THR A 142 -3.35 3.46 -16.39
C THR A 142 -2.46 2.34 -16.96
N TYR A 143 -1.91 1.49 -16.09
CA TYR A 143 -1.12 0.32 -16.49
C TYR A 143 -1.98 -0.70 -17.26
N HIS A 144 -3.14 -1.09 -16.71
CA HIS A 144 -4.04 -2.05 -17.34
C HIS A 144 -4.54 -1.56 -18.70
N ARG A 145 -4.82 -0.26 -18.86
CA ARG A 145 -5.20 0.35 -20.14
C ARG A 145 -4.11 0.16 -21.21
N LYS A 146 -2.83 0.24 -20.83
CA LYS A 146 -1.72 -0.06 -21.73
C LYS A 146 -1.62 -1.54 -22.08
N VAL A 147 -1.77 -2.42 -21.05
CA VAL A 147 -1.64 -3.88 -21.21
C VAL A 147 -2.78 -4.47 -22.04
N PHE A 148 -4.01 -4.02 -21.81
CA PHE A 148 -5.19 -4.53 -22.53
C PHE A 148 -5.46 -3.83 -23.88
N GLY A 149 -4.80 -2.70 -24.16
CA GLY A 149 -4.79 -2.08 -25.48
C GLY A 149 -6.13 -1.72 -26.11
N GLY A 150 -7.20 -1.59 -25.31
CA GLY A 150 -8.56 -1.34 -25.80
C GLY A 150 -9.48 -2.58 -25.80
N ASP A 151 -9.00 -3.74 -25.38
CA ASP A 151 -9.82 -4.95 -25.21
C ASP A 151 -10.89 -4.79 -24.13
N LEU A 152 -10.70 -3.87 -23.19
CA LEU A 152 -11.63 -3.56 -22.10
C LEU A 152 -12.08 -2.10 -22.15
N ASP A 153 -13.36 -1.88 -21.88
CA ASP A 153 -13.93 -0.57 -21.59
C ASP A 153 -13.52 -0.07 -20.18
N ASP A 154 -13.85 1.18 -19.85
CA ASP A 154 -13.50 1.79 -18.55
C ASP A 154 -14.04 0.99 -17.37
N ARG A 155 -15.24 0.40 -17.51
CA ARG A 155 -15.84 -0.46 -16.49
C ARG A 155 -15.06 -1.76 -16.31
N GLY A 156 -14.62 -2.37 -17.39
CA GLY A 156 -13.79 -3.59 -17.35
C GLY A 156 -12.44 -3.33 -16.70
N LEU A 157 -11.80 -2.19 -17.02
CA LEU A 157 -10.54 -1.77 -16.43
C LEU A 157 -10.67 -1.53 -14.91
N ASP A 158 -11.70 -0.80 -14.46
CA ASP A 158 -11.96 -0.58 -13.04
C ASP A 158 -12.22 -1.91 -12.31
N LEU A 159 -13.00 -2.82 -12.89
CA LEU A 159 -13.28 -4.12 -12.29
C LEU A 159 -12.01 -4.97 -12.12
N VAL A 160 -11.18 -5.06 -13.14
CA VAL A 160 -9.89 -5.78 -13.09
C VAL A 160 -8.98 -5.20 -12.01
N GLY A 161 -8.84 -3.87 -11.94
CA GLY A 161 -8.05 -3.20 -10.93
C GLY A 161 -8.56 -3.45 -9.50
N ARG A 162 -9.88 -3.40 -9.30
CA ARG A 162 -10.50 -3.70 -7.99
C ARG A 162 -10.29 -5.15 -7.57
N LEU A 163 -10.42 -6.10 -8.50
CA LEU A 163 -10.19 -7.52 -8.22
C LEU A 163 -8.73 -7.76 -7.82
N ALA A 164 -7.77 -7.20 -8.55
CA ALA A 164 -6.36 -7.32 -8.21
C ALA A 164 -6.07 -6.79 -6.80
N MET A 165 -6.58 -5.59 -6.46
CA MET A 165 -6.41 -5.02 -5.12
C MET A 165 -7.12 -5.83 -4.03
N ALA A 166 -8.34 -6.32 -4.29
CA ALA A 166 -9.08 -7.11 -3.31
C ALA A 166 -8.39 -8.44 -3.01
N VAL A 167 -7.80 -9.09 -4.02
CA VAL A 167 -7.01 -10.31 -3.81
C VAL A 167 -5.73 -10.00 -3.05
N ALA A 168 -5.04 -8.92 -3.37
CA ALA A 168 -3.84 -8.47 -2.65
C ALA A 168 -4.12 -8.22 -1.16
N ASP A 169 -5.19 -7.48 -0.84
CA ASP A 169 -5.63 -7.24 0.54
C ASP A 169 -5.99 -8.57 1.24
N GLY A 170 -6.73 -9.45 0.56
CA GLY A 170 -7.15 -10.74 1.09
C GLY A 170 -5.96 -11.68 1.38
N LEU A 171 -4.97 -11.73 0.49
CA LEU A 171 -3.76 -12.52 0.70
C LEU A 171 -2.91 -11.99 1.85
N PHE A 172 -2.81 -10.66 1.97
CA PHE A 172 -2.15 -10.04 3.12
C PHE A 172 -2.85 -10.44 4.43
N ILE A 173 -4.19 -10.32 4.48
CA ILE A 173 -4.98 -10.69 5.67
C ILE A 173 -4.84 -12.19 5.96
N ALA A 174 -4.93 -13.06 4.95
CA ALA A 174 -4.79 -14.50 5.13
C ALA A 174 -3.43 -14.85 5.77
N ARG A 175 -2.34 -14.26 5.29
CA ARG A 175 -1.01 -14.45 5.88
C ARG A 175 -0.94 -14.05 7.36
N GLU A 176 -1.69 -13.01 7.76
CA GLU A 176 -1.68 -12.52 9.14
C GLU A 176 -2.53 -13.38 10.11
N ILE A 177 -3.45 -14.19 9.58
CA ILE A 177 -4.41 -14.96 10.41
C ILE A 177 -4.27 -16.48 10.27
N ASP A 178 -3.65 -16.96 9.19
CA ASP A 178 -3.50 -18.41 8.95
C ASP A 178 -2.16 -18.91 9.49
N ASP A 179 -2.18 -20.04 10.22
CA ASP A 179 -0.99 -20.67 10.81
C ASP A 179 -0.04 -21.22 9.73
N GLU A 180 -0.59 -21.72 8.61
CA GLU A 180 0.18 -22.16 7.45
C GLU A 180 0.26 -20.97 6.46
N GLY A 181 1.46 -20.40 6.33
CA GLY A 181 1.67 -19.20 5.52
C GLY A 181 1.25 -19.37 4.06
N VAL A 182 0.56 -18.39 3.51
CA VAL A 182 0.24 -18.30 2.08
C VAL A 182 1.46 -17.79 1.33
N ASP A 183 1.87 -18.47 0.26
CA ASP A 183 2.83 -17.91 -0.69
C ASP A 183 2.15 -16.82 -1.52
N ILE A 184 2.32 -15.57 -1.06
CA ILE A 184 1.69 -14.40 -1.68
C ILE A 184 2.24 -14.18 -3.09
N GLU A 185 3.52 -14.46 -3.33
CA GLU A 185 4.14 -14.27 -4.65
C GLU A 185 3.50 -15.21 -5.68
N GLU A 186 3.41 -16.52 -5.35
CA GLU A 186 2.76 -17.52 -6.20
C GLU A 186 1.27 -17.23 -6.41
N ALA A 187 0.54 -16.92 -5.35
CA ALA A 187 -0.89 -16.62 -5.43
C ALA A 187 -1.17 -15.37 -6.29
N MET A 188 -0.35 -14.34 -6.20
CA MET A 188 -0.46 -13.15 -7.05
C MET A 188 -0.05 -13.45 -8.49
N GLU A 189 0.92 -14.31 -8.76
CA GLU A 189 1.24 -14.75 -10.12
C GLU A 189 0.04 -15.46 -10.77
N LEU A 190 -0.62 -16.37 -10.04
CA LEU A 190 -1.86 -17.02 -10.47
C LEU A 190 -2.99 -16.01 -10.71
N MET A 191 -3.06 -14.94 -9.90
CA MET A 191 -4.00 -13.85 -10.15
C MET A 191 -3.72 -13.16 -11.49
N GLY A 192 -2.46 -13.02 -11.91
CA GLY A 192 -2.12 -12.51 -13.25
C GLY A 192 -2.73 -13.34 -14.37
N VAL A 193 -2.65 -14.66 -14.26
CA VAL A 193 -3.32 -15.59 -15.20
C VAL A 193 -4.85 -15.42 -15.16
N ALA A 194 -5.42 -15.32 -13.97
CA ALA A 194 -6.86 -15.12 -13.82
C ALA A 194 -7.34 -13.80 -14.43
N LEU A 195 -6.58 -12.72 -14.31
CA LEU A 195 -6.92 -11.42 -14.91
C LEU A 195 -6.96 -11.48 -16.45
N ALA A 196 -6.04 -12.23 -17.07
CA ALA A 196 -6.06 -12.46 -18.52
C ALA A 196 -7.34 -13.15 -18.96
N VAL A 197 -7.73 -14.23 -18.28
CA VAL A 197 -8.97 -14.99 -18.55
C VAL A 197 -10.22 -14.14 -18.31
N ILE A 198 -10.25 -13.37 -17.23
CA ILE A 198 -11.36 -12.45 -16.91
C ILE A 198 -11.51 -11.40 -18.00
N ALA A 199 -10.42 -10.82 -18.48
CA ALA A 199 -10.43 -9.82 -19.55
C ALA A 199 -11.01 -10.40 -20.85
N ASP A 200 -10.59 -11.59 -21.25
CA ASP A 200 -11.13 -12.28 -22.42
C ASP A 200 -12.62 -12.56 -22.29
N HIS A 201 -13.06 -12.96 -21.10
CA HIS A 201 -14.49 -13.16 -20.81
C HIS A 201 -15.29 -11.86 -20.94
N LEU A 202 -14.78 -10.75 -20.39
CA LEU A 202 -15.46 -9.45 -20.44
C LEU A 202 -15.54 -8.94 -21.89
N ARG A 203 -14.47 -9.07 -22.68
CA ARG A 203 -14.44 -8.72 -24.10
C ARG A 203 -15.49 -9.51 -24.87
N ALA A 204 -15.47 -10.84 -24.75
CA ALA A 204 -16.45 -11.70 -25.46
C ALA A 204 -17.90 -11.43 -25.04
N ARG A 205 -18.12 -10.95 -23.80
CA ARG A 205 -19.45 -10.54 -23.34
C ARG A 205 -19.89 -9.21 -23.98
N ALA A 206 -18.99 -8.24 -24.10
CA ALA A 206 -19.27 -6.96 -24.74
C ALA A 206 -19.64 -7.14 -26.22
N GLU A 207 -18.92 -8.00 -26.95
CA GLU A 207 -19.18 -8.33 -28.34
C GLU A 207 -20.59 -8.98 -28.58
N ARG A 208 -21.13 -9.68 -27.57
CA ARG A 208 -22.46 -10.28 -27.64
C ARG A 208 -23.62 -9.34 -27.34
N THR A 209 -23.33 -8.19 -26.72
CA THR A 209 -24.35 -7.25 -26.24
C THR A 209 -24.43 -5.95 -27.06
N GLY A 210 -23.45 -5.69 -27.95
CA GLY A 210 -23.42 -4.60 -28.92
C GLY A 210 -23.93 -5.02 -30.29
#